data_1c94ec96467a9127316939d98be7b067
#
_entry.id   1c94ec96467a9127316939d98be7b067
#
_cell.length_a   1.000
_cell.length_b   1.000
_cell.length_c   1.000
_cell.angle_alpha   90.00
_cell.angle_beta   90.00
_cell.angle_gamma   90.00
#
_symmetry.space_group_name_H-M   'P 1'
#
loop_
_entity.id
_entity.type
_entity.pdbx_description
1 polymer ?
#
loop_
_entity_poly.entity_id
_entity_poly.type
_entity_poly.pdbx_seq_one_letter_code
_entity_poly.pdbx_strand_id
1 'polypeptide(L)'
;MTELETPRIVCQFSCGSASAVATKLAIAEYASTHDVVVVNAFVKEEHADNRRFLADCEKWFGQSVVVLCDEKYGASTLEVFRRTQYIKGPYGASCTSRLKRRVLDEWSKPGDIMIFGYTAEETERLERFQDRHPERPVIAPLIARGLTKSDCKAMIERAGIELPYMYKLGYHNANCVGCVKGGAGYFRAIRHDFPDAFEQLARIEASLGESAYLLVHRSGPHKGERFPLRELGNGPVTRNERFPSCSFFCVNAEREYLDNFEVQND
;
A
#
# COMPACT_ATOMS: atom_id res chain seq x y z
N MET A 1 -3.08 -32.56 -25.95
CA MET A 1 -3.49 -31.15 -26.05
C MET A 1 -3.72 -30.74 -24.61
N THR A 2 -2.77 -29.98 -24.02
CA THR A 2 -2.99 -29.36 -22.71
C THR A 2 -4.07 -28.29 -22.89
N GLU A 3 -5.20 -28.45 -22.21
CA GLU A 3 -6.17 -27.39 -22.09
C GLU A 3 -5.42 -26.15 -21.56
N LEU A 4 -5.40 -25.07 -22.34
CA LEU A 4 -4.91 -23.79 -21.91
C LEU A 4 -5.88 -23.31 -20.82
N GLU A 5 -5.51 -23.47 -19.55
CA GLU A 5 -6.30 -22.91 -18.44
C GLU A 5 -6.48 -21.41 -18.70
N THR A 6 -7.73 -20.95 -18.65
CA THR A 6 -8.03 -19.52 -18.75
C THR A 6 -7.28 -18.77 -17.63
N PRO A 7 -6.53 -17.71 -17.93
CA PRO A 7 -5.80 -16.94 -16.92
C PRO A 7 -6.73 -16.47 -15.80
N ARG A 8 -6.24 -16.48 -14.55
CA ARG A 8 -6.98 -15.92 -13.43
C ARG A 8 -6.94 -14.40 -13.45
N ILE A 9 -8.04 -13.79 -13.05
CA ILE A 9 -8.10 -12.36 -12.73
C ILE A 9 -7.84 -12.20 -11.22
N VAL A 10 -6.76 -11.52 -10.85
CA VAL A 10 -6.36 -11.36 -9.45
C VAL A 10 -6.59 -9.92 -8.99
N CYS A 11 -7.59 -9.73 -8.14
CA CYS A 11 -7.95 -8.43 -7.59
C CYS A 11 -7.18 -8.17 -6.28
N GLN A 12 -6.30 -7.17 -6.30
CA GLN A 12 -5.51 -6.78 -5.13
C GLN A 12 -6.32 -5.83 -4.23
N PHE A 13 -7.00 -6.40 -3.26
CA PHE A 13 -7.82 -5.65 -2.32
C PHE A 13 -7.02 -5.23 -1.07
N SER A 14 -6.71 -3.95 -0.97
CA SER A 14 -5.91 -3.36 0.13
C SER A 14 -6.75 -2.72 1.23
N CYS A 15 -8.02 -3.07 1.38
CA CYS A 15 -8.98 -2.43 2.30
C CYS A 15 -9.14 -0.90 2.09
N GLY A 16 -8.81 -0.39 0.91
CA GLY A 16 -9.04 0.99 0.51
C GLY A 16 -10.23 1.12 -0.44
N SER A 17 -10.85 2.30 -0.50
CA SER A 17 -12.04 2.54 -1.34
C SER A 17 -11.79 2.24 -2.82
N ALA A 18 -10.68 2.67 -3.36
CA ALA A 18 -10.35 2.45 -4.77
C ALA A 18 -10.18 0.96 -5.10
N SER A 19 -9.43 0.21 -4.29
CA SER A 19 -9.26 -1.23 -4.51
C SER A 19 -10.56 -2.01 -4.34
N ALA A 20 -11.45 -1.60 -3.43
CA ALA A 20 -12.77 -2.22 -3.27
C ALA A 20 -13.64 -2.06 -4.53
N VAL A 21 -13.72 -0.82 -5.06
CA VAL A 21 -14.51 -0.56 -6.28
C VAL A 21 -13.89 -1.25 -7.49
N ALA A 22 -12.56 -1.21 -7.65
CA ALA A 22 -11.87 -1.92 -8.74
C ALA A 22 -12.17 -3.42 -8.71
N THR A 23 -12.13 -4.04 -7.53
CA THR A 23 -12.49 -5.44 -7.32
C THR A 23 -13.95 -5.73 -7.72
N LYS A 24 -14.90 -4.91 -7.25
CA LYS A 24 -16.32 -5.10 -7.59
C LYS A 24 -16.58 -4.99 -9.09
N LEU A 25 -15.94 -4.04 -9.75
CA LEU A 25 -16.04 -3.89 -11.21
C LEU A 25 -15.43 -5.08 -11.94
N ALA A 26 -14.26 -5.56 -11.52
CA ALA A 26 -13.61 -6.72 -12.12
C ALA A 26 -14.45 -7.99 -11.96
N ILE A 27 -15.03 -8.24 -10.80
CA ILE A 27 -15.96 -9.37 -10.60
C ILE A 27 -17.14 -9.27 -11.55
N ALA A 28 -17.77 -8.09 -11.66
CA ALA A 28 -18.92 -7.90 -12.54
C ALA A 28 -18.60 -8.11 -14.03
N GLU A 29 -17.37 -7.78 -14.44
CA GLU A 29 -16.95 -7.86 -15.83
C GLU A 29 -16.39 -9.23 -16.23
N TYR A 30 -15.67 -9.91 -15.34
CA TYR A 30 -14.90 -11.10 -15.69
C TYR A 30 -15.39 -12.40 -15.07
N ALA A 31 -16.24 -12.40 -14.03
CA ALA A 31 -16.61 -13.63 -13.33
C ALA A 31 -17.35 -14.66 -14.18
N SER A 32 -17.94 -14.28 -15.31
CA SER A 32 -18.59 -15.22 -16.24
C SER A 32 -17.62 -15.94 -17.18
N THR A 33 -16.39 -15.44 -17.31
CA THR A 33 -15.41 -15.91 -18.30
C THR A 33 -14.07 -16.32 -17.69
N HIS A 34 -13.77 -15.86 -16.49
CA HIS A 34 -12.48 -16.08 -15.81
C HIS A 34 -12.70 -16.50 -14.35
N ASP A 35 -11.73 -17.20 -13.79
CA ASP A 35 -11.59 -17.36 -12.34
C ASP A 35 -11.13 -16.05 -11.71
N VAL A 36 -12.04 -15.35 -11.02
CA VAL A 36 -11.73 -14.07 -10.37
C VAL A 36 -11.43 -14.32 -8.90
N VAL A 37 -10.19 -14.08 -8.51
CA VAL A 37 -9.71 -14.25 -7.14
C VAL A 37 -9.43 -12.89 -6.50
N VAL A 38 -9.95 -12.67 -5.28
CA VAL A 38 -9.67 -11.46 -4.51
C VAL A 38 -8.64 -11.78 -3.42
N VAL A 39 -7.57 -10.98 -3.36
CA VAL A 39 -6.46 -11.22 -2.44
C VAL A 39 -6.14 -9.96 -1.62
N ASN A 40 -5.89 -10.16 -0.32
CA ASN A 40 -5.44 -9.12 0.60
C ASN A 40 -4.14 -9.56 1.29
N ALA A 41 -3.10 -8.74 1.24
CA ALA A 41 -1.90 -8.93 2.04
C ALA A 41 -2.08 -8.24 3.40
N PHE A 42 -2.25 -9.04 4.43
CA PHE A 42 -2.45 -8.57 5.79
C PHE A 42 -1.20 -7.92 6.38
N VAL A 43 -1.37 -6.79 7.07
CA VAL A 43 -0.32 -6.12 7.84
C VAL A 43 -0.86 -5.71 9.22
N LYS A 44 -0.14 -6.05 10.28
CA LYS A 44 -0.56 -5.82 11.66
C LYS A 44 -0.81 -4.35 12.00
N GLU A 45 -0.02 -3.45 11.44
CA GLU A 45 -0.10 -2.01 11.70
C GLU A 45 -1.20 -1.31 10.90
N GLU A 46 -1.98 -2.03 10.09
CA GLU A 46 -3.23 -1.48 9.55
C GLU A 46 -4.26 -1.31 10.67
N HIS A 47 -5.11 -0.27 10.55
CA HIS A 47 -6.15 -0.04 11.56
C HIS A 47 -7.09 -1.26 11.65
N ALA A 48 -7.45 -1.66 12.87
CA ALA A 48 -8.27 -2.86 13.11
C ALA A 48 -9.60 -2.86 12.35
N ASP A 49 -10.19 -1.68 12.11
CA ASP A 49 -11.41 -1.51 11.34
C ASP A 49 -11.31 -1.98 9.87
N ASN A 50 -10.09 -2.12 9.34
CA ASN A 50 -9.89 -2.71 8.01
C ASN A 50 -10.42 -4.15 7.93
N ARG A 51 -10.48 -4.87 9.06
CA ARG A 51 -11.06 -6.24 9.10
C ARG A 51 -12.58 -6.21 8.97
N ARG A 52 -13.26 -5.26 9.62
CA ARG A 52 -14.70 -5.01 9.43
C ARG A 52 -14.97 -4.67 7.97
N PHE A 53 -14.24 -3.68 7.42
CA PHE A 53 -14.41 -3.25 6.04
C PHE A 53 -14.16 -4.39 5.04
N LEU A 54 -13.17 -5.25 5.30
CA LEU A 54 -12.94 -6.44 4.48
C LEU A 54 -14.16 -7.36 4.50
N ALA A 55 -14.69 -7.69 5.68
CA ALA A 55 -15.85 -8.57 5.81
C ALA A 55 -17.13 -7.99 5.15
N ASP A 56 -17.32 -6.67 5.22
CA ASP A 56 -18.43 -6.02 4.52
C ASP A 56 -18.23 -6.03 3.00
N CYS A 57 -16.99 -5.88 2.54
CA CYS A 57 -16.66 -5.99 1.13
C CYS A 57 -16.83 -7.43 0.61
N GLU A 58 -16.51 -8.48 1.37
CA GLU A 58 -16.76 -9.87 0.97
C GLU A 58 -18.24 -10.10 0.65
N LYS A 59 -19.15 -9.59 1.51
CA LYS A 59 -20.60 -9.64 1.24
C LYS A 59 -20.97 -8.89 -0.04
N TRP A 60 -20.38 -7.72 -0.26
CA TRP A 60 -20.62 -6.91 -1.45
C TRP A 60 -20.06 -7.56 -2.72
N PHE A 61 -18.90 -8.17 -2.63
CA PHE A 61 -18.28 -8.93 -3.73
C PHE A 61 -19.07 -10.18 -4.07
N GLY A 62 -19.71 -10.82 -3.10
CA GLY A 62 -20.36 -12.12 -3.24
C GLY A 62 -19.37 -13.28 -3.21
N GLN A 63 -18.14 -13.04 -2.73
CA GLN A 63 -17.09 -14.04 -2.59
C GLN A 63 -16.09 -13.67 -1.49
N SER A 64 -15.39 -14.68 -0.98
CA SER A 64 -14.37 -14.52 0.05
C SER A 64 -13.08 -13.90 -0.48
N VAL A 65 -12.35 -13.23 0.41
CA VAL A 65 -11.01 -12.67 0.17
C VAL A 65 -9.95 -13.63 0.68
N VAL A 66 -9.02 -14.02 -0.17
CA VAL A 66 -7.82 -14.77 0.25
C VAL A 66 -6.90 -13.84 1.01
N VAL A 67 -6.71 -14.09 2.30
CA VAL A 67 -5.83 -13.28 3.15
C VAL A 67 -4.44 -13.90 3.18
N LEU A 68 -3.47 -13.21 2.61
CA LEU A 68 -2.06 -13.58 2.63
C LEU A 68 -1.37 -12.93 3.83
N CYS A 69 -0.49 -13.67 4.47
CA CYS A 69 0.25 -13.23 5.64
C CYS A 69 1.74 -13.60 5.49
N ASP A 70 2.62 -12.64 5.73
CA ASP A 70 4.05 -12.93 5.82
C ASP A 70 4.37 -13.55 7.19
N GLU A 71 4.77 -14.82 7.21
CA GLU A 71 5.12 -15.53 8.44
C GLU A 71 6.49 -15.11 8.97
N LYS A 72 7.46 -14.84 8.10
CA LYS A 72 8.84 -14.52 8.47
C LYS A 72 8.95 -13.33 9.42
N TYR A 73 8.18 -12.27 9.12
CA TYR A 73 8.13 -11.05 9.93
C TYR A 73 6.83 -10.94 10.75
N GLY A 74 6.02 -12.01 10.78
CA GLY A 74 4.73 -12.04 11.48
C GLY A 74 3.80 -10.92 11.02
N ALA A 75 3.84 -10.59 9.73
CA ALA A 75 3.09 -9.50 9.08
C ALA A 75 3.27 -8.11 9.73
N SER A 76 4.36 -7.85 10.46
CA SER A 76 4.60 -6.59 11.16
C SER A 76 5.63 -5.72 10.43
N THR A 77 5.28 -4.46 10.15
CA THR A 77 6.19 -3.47 9.57
C THR A 77 7.35 -3.17 10.52
N LEU A 78 7.08 -3.08 11.82
CA LEU A 78 8.10 -2.81 12.85
C LEU A 78 9.11 -3.95 12.92
N GLU A 79 8.64 -5.21 12.80
CA GLU A 79 9.52 -6.38 12.77
C GLU A 79 10.36 -6.42 11.49
N VAL A 80 9.81 -6.01 10.34
CA VAL A 80 10.61 -5.83 9.12
C VAL A 80 11.73 -4.83 9.36
N PHE A 81 11.42 -3.65 9.87
CA PHE A 81 12.43 -2.60 10.10
C PHE A 81 13.52 -3.05 11.06
N ARG A 82 13.13 -3.70 12.18
CA ARG A 82 14.05 -4.21 13.18
C ARG A 82 15.00 -5.27 12.63
N ARG A 83 14.49 -6.23 11.84
CA ARG A 83 15.31 -7.33 11.31
C ARG A 83 16.14 -6.96 10.09
N THR A 84 15.61 -6.07 9.24
CA THR A 84 16.33 -5.62 8.03
C THR A 84 17.28 -4.46 8.31
N GLN A 85 17.20 -3.84 9.49
CA GLN A 85 17.94 -2.62 9.85
C GLN A 85 17.70 -1.47 8.85
N TYR A 86 16.52 -1.47 8.20
CA TYR A 86 16.19 -0.53 7.13
C TYR A 86 14.68 -0.20 7.13
N ILE A 87 14.33 1.08 7.06
CA ILE A 87 12.94 1.54 6.99
C ILE A 87 12.55 1.88 5.56
N LYS A 88 13.11 2.97 5.03
CA LYS A 88 12.86 3.43 3.65
C LYS A 88 14.05 4.22 3.11
N GLY A 89 14.14 4.27 1.79
CA GLY A 89 15.11 5.11 1.06
C GLY A 89 14.57 5.56 -0.29
N PRO A 90 15.44 6.00 -1.19
CA PRO A 90 15.06 6.42 -2.54
C PRO A 90 14.24 5.36 -3.28
N TYR A 91 14.48 4.12 -2.94
CA TYR A 91 13.94 2.93 -3.57
C TYR A 91 12.66 2.39 -2.91
N GLY A 92 12.11 3.04 -1.91
CA GLY A 92 10.85 2.68 -1.27
C GLY A 92 10.99 2.20 0.18
N ALA A 93 9.95 1.55 0.68
CA ALA A 93 9.88 1.08 2.05
C ALA A 93 10.00 -0.44 2.11
N SER A 94 10.90 -0.95 2.96
CA SER A 94 11.15 -2.40 3.13
C SER A 94 9.91 -3.19 3.50
N CYS A 95 8.98 -2.59 4.26
CA CYS A 95 7.70 -3.25 4.59
C CYS A 95 6.84 -3.53 3.35
N THR A 96 6.85 -2.67 2.34
CA THR A 96 6.08 -2.90 1.11
C THR A 96 6.61 -4.11 0.34
N SER A 97 7.93 -4.20 0.18
CA SER A 97 8.56 -5.31 -0.53
C SER A 97 8.41 -6.64 0.21
N ARG A 98 8.58 -6.64 1.54
CA ARG A 98 8.56 -7.87 2.35
C ARG A 98 7.17 -8.39 2.65
N LEU A 99 6.24 -7.51 3.10
CA LEU A 99 4.93 -7.91 3.59
C LEU A 99 3.84 -7.94 2.53
N LYS A 100 4.05 -7.25 1.40
CA LYS A 100 3.01 -7.17 0.35
C LYS A 100 3.49 -7.79 -0.94
N ARG A 101 4.56 -7.25 -1.53
CA ARG A 101 5.01 -7.68 -2.85
C ARG A 101 5.48 -9.13 -2.85
N ARG A 102 6.45 -9.49 -2.00
CA ARG A 102 6.98 -10.86 -1.95
C ARG A 102 5.87 -11.88 -1.72
N VAL A 103 4.99 -11.63 -0.75
CA VAL A 103 3.90 -12.53 -0.42
C VAL A 103 2.95 -12.75 -1.60
N LEU A 104 2.67 -11.69 -2.36
CA LEU A 104 1.85 -11.81 -3.56
C LEU A 104 2.60 -12.51 -4.70
N ASP A 105 3.87 -12.17 -4.93
CA ASP A 105 4.69 -12.79 -6.00
C ASP A 105 4.84 -14.31 -5.75
N GLU A 106 5.06 -14.74 -4.50
CA GLU A 106 5.14 -16.15 -4.11
C GLU A 106 3.79 -16.89 -4.27
N TRP A 107 2.67 -16.18 -4.08
CA TRP A 107 1.33 -16.75 -4.20
C TRP A 107 0.80 -16.75 -5.64
N SER A 108 1.20 -15.79 -6.46
CA SER A 108 0.73 -15.61 -7.83
C SER A 108 1.16 -16.76 -8.74
N LYS A 109 0.36 -17.04 -9.77
CA LYS A 109 0.66 -18.04 -10.81
C LYS A 109 1.15 -17.33 -12.09
N PRO A 110 1.96 -18.00 -12.90
CA PRO A 110 2.24 -17.53 -14.26
C PRO A 110 0.95 -17.32 -15.05
N GLY A 111 0.83 -16.19 -15.73
CA GLY A 111 -0.36 -15.84 -16.50
C GLY A 111 -1.47 -15.12 -15.74
N ASP A 112 -1.36 -14.94 -14.42
CA ASP A 112 -2.32 -14.14 -13.66
C ASP A 112 -2.41 -12.71 -14.21
N ILE A 113 -3.65 -12.22 -14.43
CA ILE A 113 -3.93 -10.85 -14.84
C ILE A 113 -4.30 -10.03 -13.60
N MET A 114 -3.52 -8.99 -13.31
CA MET A 114 -3.67 -8.23 -12.07
C MET A 114 -4.64 -7.06 -12.22
N ILE A 115 -5.58 -6.93 -11.29
CA ILE A 115 -6.46 -5.76 -11.20
C ILE A 115 -5.86 -4.73 -10.23
N PHE A 116 -5.61 -3.52 -10.73
CA PHE A 116 -5.13 -2.41 -9.91
C PHE A 116 -6.24 -1.41 -9.61
N GLY A 117 -6.31 -1.01 -8.33
CA GLY A 117 -7.20 0.05 -7.87
C GLY A 117 -6.60 1.45 -8.08
N TYR A 118 -5.97 1.70 -9.24
CA TYR A 118 -5.50 3.04 -9.60
C TYR A 118 -6.67 3.88 -10.11
N THR A 119 -6.85 5.05 -9.51
CA THR A 119 -7.90 6.00 -9.87
C THR A 119 -7.49 6.84 -11.08
N ALA A 120 -8.44 7.60 -11.65
CA ALA A 120 -8.17 8.45 -12.81
C ALA A 120 -6.99 9.42 -12.60
N GLU A 121 -6.74 9.82 -11.36
CA GLU A 121 -5.62 10.70 -11.00
C GLU A 121 -4.26 9.98 -10.98
N GLU A 122 -4.23 8.65 -11.15
CA GLU A 122 -3.03 7.83 -11.07
C GLU A 122 -2.60 7.23 -12.44
N THR A 123 -3.09 7.81 -13.56
CA THR A 123 -2.79 7.31 -14.94
C THR A 123 -1.30 7.20 -15.20
N GLU A 124 -0.51 8.24 -14.92
CA GLU A 124 0.95 8.23 -15.07
C GLU A 124 1.63 7.12 -14.24
N ARG A 125 1.00 6.72 -13.13
CA ARG A 125 1.53 5.65 -12.29
C ARG A 125 1.32 4.28 -12.95
N LEU A 126 0.20 4.09 -13.65
CA LEU A 126 -0.06 2.90 -14.45
C LEU A 126 0.92 2.81 -15.62
N GLU A 127 1.09 3.90 -16.38
CA GLU A 127 2.02 3.96 -17.52
C GLU A 127 3.44 3.58 -17.10
N ARG A 128 3.96 4.21 -16.05
CA ARG A 128 5.28 3.87 -15.50
C ARG A 128 5.39 2.41 -15.02
N PHE A 129 4.29 1.82 -14.55
CA PHE A 129 4.30 0.40 -14.20
C PHE A 129 4.39 -0.48 -15.44
N GLN A 130 3.58 -0.22 -16.47
CA GLN A 130 3.55 -0.98 -17.71
C GLN A 130 4.88 -0.91 -18.48
N ASP A 131 5.50 0.28 -18.52
CA ASP A 131 6.82 0.48 -19.13
C ASP A 131 7.92 -0.39 -18.49
N ARG A 132 7.82 -0.63 -17.18
CA ARG A 132 8.81 -1.39 -16.42
C ARG A 132 8.51 -2.88 -16.31
N HIS A 133 7.27 -3.25 -16.52
CA HIS A 133 6.79 -4.61 -16.37
C HIS A 133 5.92 -5.01 -17.57
N PRO A 134 6.43 -4.94 -18.80
CA PRO A 134 5.66 -5.27 -20.00
C PRO A 134 5.20 -6.73 -20.01
N GLU A 135 5.89 -7.60 -19.26
CA GLU A 135 5.55 -9.02 -19.10
C GLU A 135 4.37 -9.28 -18.16
N ARG A 136 3.91 -8.27 -17.40
CA ARG A 136 2.84 -8.43 -16.41
C ARG A 136 1.54 -7.81 -16.90
N PRO A 137 0.54 -8.59 -17.32
CA PRO A 137 -0.74 -8.05 -17.74
C PRO A 137 -1.48 -7.42 -16.56
N VAL A 138 -1.89 -6.16 -16.73
CA VAL A 138 -2.57 -5.37 -15.71
C VAL A 138 -3.79 -4.68 -16.29
N ILE A 139 -4.89 -4.72 -15.53
CA ILE A 139 -6.12 -3.99 -15.83
C ILE A 139 -6.37 -2.96 -14.72
N ALA A 140 -6.66 -1.73 -15.10
CA ALA A 140 -7.00 -0.63 -14.20
C ALA A 140 -8.42 -0.12 -14.48
N PRO A 141 -9.45 -0.79 -13.96
CA PRO A 141 -10.84 -0.53 -14.35
C PRO A 141 -11.36 0.86 -13.95
N LEU A 142 -10.74 1.49 -12.94
CA LEU A 142 -11.10 2.84 -12.53
C LEU A 142 -10.59 3.90 -13.50
N ILE A 143 -9.36 3.76 -13.99
CA ILE A 143 -8.80 4.65 -15.01
C ILE A 143 -9.63 4.55 -16.28
N ALA A 144 -9.92 3.33 -16.74
CA ALA A 144 -10.72 3.10 -17.94
C ALA A 144 -12.13 3.75 -17.89
N ARG A 145 -12.65 3.98 -16.66
CA ARG A 145 -13.97 4.60 -16.43
C ARG A 145 -13.89 6.04 -15.92
N GLY A 146 -12.71 6.63 -15.85
CA GLY A 146 -12.51 8.00 -15.35
C GLY A 146 -12.89 8.18 -13.88
N LEU A 147 -12.89 7.09 -13.07
CA LEU A 147 -13.34 7.15 -11.68
C LEU A 147 -12.24 7.70 -10.78
N THR A 148 -12.61 8.73 -10.02
CA THR A 148 -11.76 9.36 -9.00
C THR A 148 -11.87 8.63 -7.66
N LYS A 149 -11.00 9.00 -6.73
CA LYS A 149 -11.08 8.47 -5.37
C LYS A 149 -12.35 8.89 -4.64
N SER A 150 -12.86 10.08 -4.94
CA SER A 150 -14.14 10.56 -4.42
C SER A 150 -15.30 9.71 -4.91
N ASP A 151 -15.30 9.37 -6.20
CA ASP A 151 -16.33 8.50 -6.79
C ASP A 151 -16.31 7.12 -6.13
N CYS A 152 -15.12 6.55 -5.90
CA CYS A 152 -14.99 5.28 -5.22
C CYS A 152 -15.58 5.29 -3.80
N LYS A 153 -15.32 6.35 -3.02
CA LYS A 153 -15.92 6.50 -1.69
C LYS A 153 -17.45 6.57 -1.77
N ALA A 154 -17.98 7.41 -2.67
CA ALA A 154 -19.43 7.56 -2.86
C ALA A 154 -20.10 6.26 -3.33
N MET A 155 -19.42 5.44 -4.15
CA MET A 155 -19.93 4.12 -4.57
C MET A 155 -20.05 3.15 -3.41
N ILE A 156 -19.08 3.11 -2.50
CA ILE A 156 -19.09 2.28 -1.29
C ILE A 156 -20.22 2.71 -0.36
N GLU A 157 -20.36 4.02 -0.11
CA GLU A 157 -21.44 4.57 0.73
C GLU A 157 -22.82 4.26 0.14
N ARG A 158 -23.00 4.40 -1.18
CA ARG A 158 -24.25 3.99 -1.87
C ARG A 158 -24.54 2.49 -1.78
N ALA A 159 -23.52 1.66 -1.64
CA ALA A 159 -23.69 0.24 -1.39
C ALA A 159 -24.05 -0.08 0.07
N GLY A 160 -24.22 0.93 0.93
CA GLY A 160 -24.52 0.78 2.35
C GLY A 160 -23.32 0.31 3.18
N ILE A 161 -22.11 0.44 2.66
CA ILE A 161 -20.89 0.01 3.35
C ILE A 161 -20.22 1.23 3.99
N GLU A 162 -19.95 1.13 5.27
CA GLU A 162 -19.27 2.17 6.02
C GLU A 162 -17.79 2.22 5.65
N LEU A 163 -17.29 3.42 5.29
CA LEU A 163 -15.88 3.62 4.95
C LEU A 163 -14.94 3.24 6.11
N PRO A 164 -13.71 2.78 5.82
CA PRO A 164 -12.69 2.55 6.83
C PRO A 164 -12.47 3.71 7.78
N TYR A 165 -12.22 3.41 9.05
CA TYR A 165 -12.08 4.41 10.12
C TYR A 165 -11.05 5.51 9.82
N MET A 166 -9.95 5.18 9.17
CA MET A 166 -8.94 6.16 8.75
C MET A 166 -9.52 7.26 7.86
N TYR A 167 -10.48 6.94 6.98
CA TYR A 167 -11.15 7.98 6.17
C TYR A 167 -12.06 8.87 7.02
N LYS A 168 -12.71 8.33 8.05
CA LYS A 168 -13.54 9.12 8.97
C LYS A 168 -12.72 10.10 9.79
N LEU A 169 -11.50 9.74 10.15
CA LEU A 169 -10.55 10.64 10.79
C LEU A 169 -9.98 11.70 9.80
N GLY A 170 -10.30 11.61 8.52
CA GLY A 170 -9.84 12.53 7.49
C GLY A 170 -8.52 12.15 6.82
N TYR A 171 -7.99 10.94 7.06
CA TYR A 171 -6.82 10.46 6.34
C TYR A 171 -7.13 10.19 4.87
N HIS A 172 -6.17 10.47 4.00
CA HIS A 172 -6.35 10.27 2.57
C HIS A 172 -6.49 8.79 2.17
N ASN A 173 -5.82 7.89 2.89
CA ASN A 173 -5.78 6.45 2.62
C ASN A 173 -6.03 5.63 3.89
N ALA A 174 -6.56 4.41 3.73
CA ALA A 174 -6.61 3.39 4.78
C ALA A 174 -5.29 2.60 4.86
N ASN A 175 -4.16 3.30 4.89
CA ASN A 175 -2.84 2.70 5.02
C ASN A 175 -2.56 2.25 6.47
N CYS A 176 -1.40 1.61 6.67
CA CYS A 176 -0.90 1.33 8.02
C CYS A 176 -0.88 2.61 8.87
N VAL A 177 -1.24 2.50 10.14
CA VAL A 177 -1.09 3.58 11.12
C VAL A 177 0.40 3.86 11.30
N GLY A 178 0.82 5.11 11.09
CA GLY A 178 2.24 5.47 11.06
C GLY A 178 2.97 5.04 9.77
N CYS A 179 2.27 5.05 8.63
CA CYS A 179 2.89 4.73 7.33
C CYS A 179 4.14 5.57 7.10
N VAL A 180 5.29 4.91 6.91
CA VAL A 180 6.61 5.55 6.77
C VAL A 180 6.77 6.42 5.53
N LYS A 181 5.81 6.42 4.62
CA LYS A 181 5.78 7.29 3.43
C LYS A 181 5.25 8.68 3.72
N GLY A 182 4.59 8.90 4.87
CA GLY A 182 4.07 10.20 5.28
C GLY A 182 5.16 11.22 5.60
N GLY A 183 4.80 12.50 5.53
CA GLY A 183 5.66 13.62 5.90
C GLY A 183 5.40 14.13 7.32
N ALA A 184 5.96 15.31 7.64
CA ALA A 184 5.88 15.89 8.97
C ALA A 184 4.44 16.17 9.44
N GLY A 185 3.58 16.70 8.54
CA GLY A 185 2.18 16.97 8.85
C GLY A 185 1.39 15.70 9.17
N TYR A 186 1.61 14.65 8.40
CA TYR A 186 1.04 13.33 8.65
C TYR A 186 1.51 12.76 9.98
N PHE A 187 2.80 12.79 10.30
CA PHE A 187 3.30 12.26 11.57
C PHE A 187 2.86 13.07 12.79
N ARG A 188 2.57 14.36 12.64
CA ARG A 188 1.88 15.12 13.71
C ARG A 188 0.46 14.63 13.93
N ALA A 189 -0.25 14.28 12.85
CA ALA A 189 -1.57 13.66 12.95
C ALA A 189 -1.48 12.29 13.66
N ILE A 190 -0.54 11.43 13.26
CA ILE A 190 -0.34 10.11 13.89
C ILE A 190 0.04 10.26 15.37
N ARG A 191 0.91 11.21 15.72
CA ARG A 191 1.26 11.47 17.12
C ARG A 191 0.05 11.89 17.96
N HIS A 192 -0.87 12.64 17.37
CA HIS A 192 -2.10 13.06 18.02
C HIS A 192 -3.14 11.94 18.13
N ASP A 193 -3.42 11.25 17.01
CA ASP A 193 -4.54 10.31 16.91
C ASP A 193 -4.16 8.89 17.41
N PHE A 194 -2.88 8.52 17.28
CA PHE A 194 -2.33 7.18 17.59
C PHE A 194 -0.96 7.29 18.27
N PRO A 195 -0.88 7.87 19.49
CA PRO A 195 0.39 8.18 20.15
C PRO A 195 1.26 6.93 20.37
N ASP A 196 0.66 5.79 20.70
CA ASP A 196 1.39 4.53 20.92
C ASP A 196 2.06 4.03 19.63
N ALA A 197 1.36 4.10 18.50
CA ALA A 197 1.92 3.71 17.20
C ALA A 197 3.06 4.64 16.77
N PHE A 198 2.91 5.96 17.03
CA PHE A 198 3.96 6.94 16.79
C PHE A 198 5.20 6.62 17.63
N GLU A 199 5.04 6.39 18.92
CA GLU A 199 6.16 6.12 19.82
C GLU A 199 6.87 4.80 19.50
N GLN A 200 6.14 3.76 19.14
CA GLN A 200 6.75 2.49 18.70
C GLN A 200 7.63 2.68 17.47
N LEU A 201 7.13 3.41 16.46
CA LEU A 201 7.90 3.70 15.25
C LEU A 201 9.11 4.58 15.55
N ALA A 202 8.95 5.61 16.40
CA ALA A 202 10.04 6.50 16.80
C ALA A 202 11.15 5.75 17.58
N ARG A 203 10.81 4.75 18.38
CA ARG A 203 11.80 3.89 19.04
C ARG A 203 12.59 3.04 18.04
N ILE A 204 11.91 2.44 17.07
CA ILE A 204 12.58 1.65 16.02
C ILE A 204 13.50 2.58 15.22
N GLU A 205 13.01 3.73 14.74
CA GLU A 205 13.81 4.71 14.00
C GLU A 205 15.08 5.10 14.78
N ALA A 206 14.93 5.46 16.04
CA ALA A 206 16.06 5.82 16.91
C ALA A 206 17.07 4.68 17.09
N SER A 207 16.61 3.45 17.18
CA SER A 207 17.50 2.27 17.34
C SER A 207 18.32 1.96 16.09
N LEU A 208 17.87 2.43 14.92
CA LEU A 208 18.54 2.23 13.63
C LEU A 208 19.50 3.37 13.26
N GLY A 209 19.41 4.51 13.96
CA GLY A 209 20.29 5.67 13.78
C GLY A 209 19.90 6.57 12.59
N GLU A 210 20.77 7.50 12.26
CA GLU A 210 20.49 8.61 11.34
C GLU A 210 20.06 8.20 9.93
N SER A 211 20.61 7.12 9.41
CA SER A 211 20.25 6.60 8.08
C SER A 211 18.78 6.19 7.96
N ALA A 212 18.14 5.90 9.09
CA ALA A 212 16.75 5.47 9.18
C ALA A 212 15.77 6.64 9.40
N TYR A 213 16.24 7.86 9.66
CA TYR A 213 15.37 9.00 9.93
C TYR A 213 14.37 9.23 8.79
N LEU A 214 13.12 9.38 9.17
CA LEU A 214 11.99 9.41 8.23
C LEU A 214 11.71 10.80 7.69
N LEU A 215 12.03 11.83 8.44
CA LEU A 215 11.71 13.22 8.12
C LEU A 215 12.91 13.94 7.51
N VAL A 216 12.60 14.95 6.69
CA VAL A 216 13.59 15.79 6.02
C VAL A 216 13.18 17.25 6.19
N HIS A 217 14.11 18.10 6.56
CA HIS A 217 13.90 19.55 6.59
C HIS A 217 13.62 20.08 5.18
N ARG A 218 12.45 20.68 4.99
CA ARG A 218 12.02 21.21 3.67
C ARG A 218 12.50 22.63 3.39
N SER A 219 12.92 23.37 4.42
CA SER A 219 13.35 24.77 4.36
C SER A 219 14.33 25.09 5.50
N GLY A 220 14.90 26.29 5.48
CA GLY A 220 15.83 26.77 6.51
C GLY A 220 17.25 26.25 6.29
N PRO A 221 18.16 26.50 7.28
CA PRO A 221 19.59 26.20 7.18
C PRO A 221 19.88 24.70 7.05
N HIS A 222 19.01 23.84 7.55
CA HIS A 222 19.14 22.38 7.50
C HIS A 222 18.37 21.75 6.34
N LYS A 223 17.96 22.52 5.32
CA LYS A 223 17.21 21.99 4.17
C LYS A 223 17.92 20.80 3.54
N GLY A 224 17.19 19.67 3.43
CA GLY A 224 17.70 18.42 2.89
C GLY A 224 18.24 17.44 3.95
N GLU A 225 18.54 17.92 5.14
CA GLU A 225 19.00 17.08 6.25
C GLU A 225 17.84 16.25 6.82
N ARG A 226 18.15 15.03 7.24
CA ARG A 226 17.18 14.16 7.91
C ARG A 226 17.17 14.45 9.41
N PHE A 227 15.99 14.26 10.01
CA PHE A 227 15.84 14.37 11.46
C PHE A 227 14.86 13.32 11.98
N PRO A 228 15.00 12.87 13.24
CA PRO A 228 14.19 11.79 13.79
C PRO A 228 12.78 12.25 14.15
N LEU A 229 11.85 11.29 14.19
CA LEU A 229 10.46 11.52 14.61
C LEU A 229 10.36 12.17 16.00
N ARG A 230 11.30 11.88 16.92
CA ARG A 230 11.33 12.46 18.26
C ARG A 230 11.57 13.96 18.29
N GLU A 231 12.24 14.49 17.27
CA GLU A 231 12.48 15.93 17.12
C GLU A 231 11.36 16.63 16.34
N LEU A 232 10.30 15.90 15.97
CA LEU A 232 9.17 16.49 15.27
C LEU A 232 8.48 17.55 16.14
N GLY A 233 8.77 18.81 15.85
CA GLY A 233 8.21 19.97 16.52
C GLY A 233 6.69 20.12 16.29
N ASN A 234 6.11 21.10 16.97
CA ASN A 234 4.72 21.50 16.73
C ASN A 234 4.57 22.15 15.35
N GLY A 235 3.38 22.10 14.78
CA GLY A 235 3.07 22.66 13.47
C GLY A 235 1.78 22.08 12.89
N PRO A 236 1.47 22.40 11.63
CA PRO A 236 0.23 21.95 11.00
C PRO A 236 0.07 20.42 11.03
N VAL A 237 -1.12 19.99 11.39
CA VAL A 237 -1.56 18.59 11.34
C VAL A 237 -2.22 18.35 9.98
N THR A 238 -1.74 17.37 9.22
CA THR A 238 -2.23 17.10 7.87
C THR A 238 -2.64 15.64 7.73
N ARG A 239 -3.89 15.33 8.05
CA ARG A 239 -4.44 13.96 7.91
C ARG A 239 -4.64 13.57 6.44
N ASN A 240 -5.05 14.50 5.60
CA ASN A 240 -5.31 14.28 4.17
C ASN A 240 -4.06 14.39 3.29
N GLU A 241 -2.86 14.31 3.87
CA GLU A 241 -1.61 14.32 3.11
C GLU A 241 -1.63 13.23 2.04
N ARG A 242 -1.38 13.64 0.79
CA ARG A 242 -1.32 12.73 -0.35
C ARG A 242 0.10 12.16 -0.48
N PHE A 243 0.23 10.88 -0.28
CA PHE A 243 1.45 10.13 -0.61
C PHE A 243 1.06 8.79 -1.24
N PRO A 244 1.95 8.17 -2.02
CA PRO A 244 1.61 6.94 -2.75
C PRO A 244 1.09 5.87 -1.82
N SER A 245 -0.09 5.31 -2.15
CA SER A 245 -0.61 4.14 -1.44
C SER A 245 0.36 2.98 -1.58
N CYS A 246 0.39 2.10 -0.61
CA CYS A 246 1.11 0.83 -0.74
C CYS A 246 0.33 -0.07 -1.70
N SER A 247 0.55 0.09 -3.01
CA SER A 247 0.23 -0.97 -3.95
C SER A 247 1.40 -1.96 -3.96
N PHE A 248 1.11 -3.19 -4.34
CA PHE A 248 2.08 -4.28 -4.42
C PHE A 248 3.30 -3.95 -5.29
N PHE A 249 3.20 -2.97 -6.16
CA PHE A 249 4.21 -2.61 -7.16
C PHE A 249 4.81 -1.22 -6.97
N CYS A 250 5.26 -0.92 -5.78
CA CYS A 250 6.23 0.17 -5.58
C CYS A 250 7.65 -0.36 -5.91
N VAL A 251 7.83 -0.81 -7.15
CA VAL A 251 8.89 -1.72 -7.60
C VAL A 251 10.24 -1.09 -7.88
N ASN A 252 10.33 0.21 -8.01
CA ASN A 252 11.53 0.83 -8.59
C ASN A 252 12.74 0.94 -7.71
N ALA A 253 12.53 0.67 -6.50
CA ALA A 253 13.46 1.06 -5.50
C ALA A 253 14.44 -0.03 -5.10
N GLU A 254 14.04 -1.29 -5.25
CA GLU A 254 14.88 -2.37 -4.74
C GLU A 254 15.83 -2.92 -5.80
N ARG A 255 15.41 -2.92 -7.06
CA ARG A 255 16.23 -3.45 -8.14
C ARG A 255 17.42 -2.54 -8.46
N GLU A 256 17.19 -1.23 -8.52
CA GLU A 256 18.30 -0.26 -8.68
C GLU A 256 19.24 -0.25 -7.46
N TYR A 257 18.74 -0.55 -6.26
CA TYR A 257 19.59 -0.68 -5.08
C TYR A 257 20.45 -1.95 -5.14
N LEU A 258 19.86 -3.07 -5.51
CA LEU A 258 20.59 -4.34 -5.64
C LEU A 258 21.62 -4.25 -6.78
N ASP A 259 21.24 -3.70 -7.93
CA ASP A 259 22.12 -3.50 -9.07
C ASP A 259 23.28 -2.54 -8.73
N ASN A 260 23.02 -1.47 -7.96
CA ASN A 260 24.07 -0.55 -7.50
C ASN A 260 24.89 -1.09 -6.33
N PHE A 261 24.35 -2.02 -5.54
CA PHE A 261 25.09 -2.64 -4.43
C PHE A 261 26.06 -3.72 -4.93
N GLU A 262 25.69 -4.44 -5.97
CA GLU A 262 26.58 -5.40 -6.66
C GLU A 262 27.72 -4.70 -7.38
N VAL A 263 27.46 -3.55 -8.02
CA VAL A 263 28.49 -2.75 -8.70
C VAL A 263 29.50 -2.06 -7.74
N GLN A 264 29.16 -1.88 -6.47
CA GLN A 264 30.07 -1.27 -5.48
C GLN A 264 30.90 -2.29 -4.69
N ASN A 265 30.67 -3.58 -4.86
CA ASN A 265 31.40 -4.65 -4.16
C ASN A 265 32.20 -5.57 -5.11
N ASP A 266 32.28 -5.22 -6.41
CA ASP A 266 33.22 -5.74 -7.40
C ASP A 266 34.35 -4.70 -7.64
#